data_924799564c5746ab1f82b051c9ba5062
#
_entry.id   924799564c5746ab1f82b051c9ba5062
#
_cell.length_a   1.000
_cell.length_b   1.000
_cell.length_c   1.000
_cell.angle_alpha   90.00
_cell.angle_beta   90.00
_cell.angle_gamma   90.00
#
_symmetry.space_group_name_H-M   'P 1'
#
loop_
_entity.id
_entity.type
_entity.pdbx_description
1 polymer ?
#
loop_
_entity_poly.entity_id
_entity_poly.type
_entity_poly.pdbx_seq_one_letter_code
_entity_poly.pdbx_strand_id
1 'polypeptide(L)'
;MYLRPALRRRLRTAVLLPLATVLLVAGCTSSGEPAAPGPATDGGGTFPVRIDHAYGTTEIPAEPTRVIALGLSDQDPLLALGVTPVAVSQWYGDYPSATWPWAQDELGGATPVVLNGGVRNEEAPPLEEIASLQPDLILSLYNGTTREQYDQLSRIAPTVVPDQQFTNFTVTWQEATRATGEALGREQEAVGLVQRVEGRFAEAAAQNPQFAGRTAVVAERFEPGASVVRSGNDVRARFFGGLGFTVPGEIGGIAPDEYGEIDVSDELMSELSEDLLVWNIGASPEVRPEIENSPLHAALPVVQQGRVLWIEDPVVSGAFSWGTILSLDYALDELVPRIRAVVPPQ
;
A
#
# COMPACT_ATOMS: atom_id res chain seq x y z
N MET A 1 16.67 -64.70 -0.26
CA MET A 1 16.91 -65.86 -1.14
C MET A 1 17.30 -65.31 -2.49
N TYR A 2 18.58 -65.46 -2.79
CA TYR A 2 19.29 -65.57 -4.08
C TYR A 2 19.04 -64.50 -5.16
N LEU A 3 19.96 -64.02 -5.96
CA LEU A 3 21.42 -64.02 -6.08
C LEU A 3 21.75 -63.05 -7.24
N ARG A 4 22.81 -62.29 -7.13
CA ARG A 4 23.59 -61.71 -8.24
C ARG A 4 24.25 -62.84 -9.07
N PRO A 5 24.83 -62.65 -10.28
CA PRO A 5 26.03 -61.86 -10.55
C PRO A 5 26.09 -61.23 -11.97
N ALA A 6 26.83 -60.21 -12.25
CA ALA A 6 28.31 -60.04 -12.44
C ALA A 6 28.83 -60.29 -13.86
N LEU A 7 29.50 -59.34 -14.40
CA LEU A 7 30.90 -59.26 -14.90
C LEU A 7 31.21 -59.38 -16.40
N ARG A 8 32.07 -58.46 -16.79
CA ARG A 8 33.31 -58.57 -17.68
C ARG A 8 33.17 -57.86 -19.02
N ARG A 9 34.02 -56.86 -19.24
CA ARG A 9 35.48 -56.73 -19.61
C ARG A 9 35.75 -56.68 -21.11
N ARG A 10 36.38 -55.69 -21.62
CA ARG A 10 37.82 -55.49 -22.11
C ARG A 10 37.82 -54.37 -23.15
N LEU A 11 38.60 -53.32 -22.99
CA LEU A 11 40.01 -53.04 -23.37
C LEU A 11 40.33 -53.13 -24.86
N ARG A 12 40.88 -52.07 -25.46
CA ARG A 12 42.20 -51.83 -26.04
C ARG A 12 42.16 -50.61 -26.98
N THR A 13 42.88 -49.62 -26.69
CA THR A 13 44.23 -49.10 -27.06
C THR A 13 44.45 -48.74 -28.51
N ALA A 14 44.90 -47.45 -28.73
CA ALA A 14 46.12 -47.02 -29.45
C ALA A 14 45.96 -45.46 -29.66
N VAL A 15 46.69 -44.58 -29.03
CA VAL A 15 48.09 -44.12 -29.27
C VAL A 15 48.31 -43.59 -30.69
N LEU A 16 48.54 -42.28 -30.81
CA LEU A 16 49.56 -41.60 -31.59
C LEU A 16 49.60 -40.08 -31.32
N LEU A 17 50.65 -39.61 -30.66
CA LEU A 17 51.25 -38.28 -30.74
C LEU A 17 52.15 -38.27 -31.99
N PRO A 18 52.67 -37.16 -32.56
CA PRO A 18 53.17 -35.93 -31.93
C PRO A 18 52.96 -34.65 -32.78
N LEU A 19 53.20 -33.49 -32.27
CA LEU A 19 54.33 -32.60 -32.67
C LEU A 19 54.19 -31.24 -31.96
N ALA A 20 55.24 -30.88 -31.30
CA ALA A 20 55.48 -29.66 -30.60
C ALA A 20 55.62 -28.44 -31.55
N THR A 21 55.09 -27.29 -31.14
CA THR A 21 55.70 -26.02 -31.52
C THR A 21 55.71 -25.10 -30.32
N VAL A 22 56.87 -24.82 -29.78
CA VAL A 22 57.19 -23.87 -28.73
C VAL A 22 57.21 -22.50 -29.38
N LEU A 23 56.42 -21.58 -28.81
CA LEU A 23 56.61 -20.14 -28.98
C LEU A 23 56.61 -19.49 -27.59
N LEU A 24 57.80 -19.13 -27.18
CA LEU A 24 58.08 -18.23 -26.07
C LEU A 24 57.52 -16.83 -26.39
N VAL A 25 56.63 -16.31 -25.57
CA VAL A 25 56.39 -14.87 -25.46
C VAL A 25 56.48 -14.48 -23.99
N ALA A 26 57.28 -13.49 -23.77
CA ALA A 26 57.74 -12.95 -22.50
C ALA A 26 56.62 -12.50 -21.58
N GLY A 27 56.85 -12.69 -20.29
CA GLY A 27 55.98 -12.25 -19.21
C GLY A 27 55.86 -10.72 -19.11
N CYS A 28 54.66 -10.31 -18.80
CA CYS A 28 54.41 -9.07 -18.06
C CYS A 28 53.60 -9.45 -16.82
N THR A 29 54.23 -9.34 -15.68
CA THR A 29 53.58 -9.34 -14.36
C THR A 29 52.73 -8.08 -14.27
N SER A 30 51.40 -8.21 -14.42
CA SER A 30 50.50 -7.19 -14.00
C SER A 30 50.01 -7.54 -12.58
N SER A 31 50.47 -6.73 -11.61
CA SER A 31 49.92 -6.62 -10.30
C SER A 31 48.40 -6.49 -10.39
N GLY A 32 47.68 -7.41 -9.76
CA GLY A 32 46.21 -7.35 -9.67
C GLY A 32 45.77 -6.07 -8.96
N GLU A 33 45.26 -5.18 -9.76
CA GLU A 33 44.45 -4.04 -9.30
C GLU A 33 43.10 -4.61 -8.87
N PRO A 34 42.55 -4.21 -7.69
CA PRO A 34 41.22 -4.66 -7.32
C PRO A 34 40.25 -4.19 -8.43
N ALA A 35 39.46 -5.11 -8.94
CA ALA A 35 38.40 -4.80 -9.88
C ALA A 35 37.55 -3.68 -9.26
N ALA A 36 37.48 -2.55 -9.95
CA ALA A 36 36.52 -1.49 -9.61
C ALA A 36 35.12 -2.12 -9.54
N PRO A 37 34.28 -1.71 -8.58
CA PRO A 37 32.87 -2.10 -8.60
C PRO A 37 32.33 -1.77 -9.99
N GLY A 38 31.72 -2.75 -10.64
CA GLY A 38 30.99 -2.51 -11.89
C GLY A 38 30.02 -1.35 -11.68
N PRO A 39 29.69 -0.59 -12.74
CA PRO A 39 28.73 0.49 -12.62
C PRO A 39 27.46 -0.09 -12.01
N ALA A 40 27.04 0.48 -10.86
CA ALA A 40 25.69 0.31 -10.38
C ALA A 40 24.78 0.57 -11.58
N THR A 41 23.86 -0.32 -11.85
CA THR A 41 22.79 -0.07 -12.81
C THR A 41 22.01 1.11 -12.26
N ASP A 42 22.33 2.31 -12.76
CA ASP A 42 21.54 3.50 -12.54
C ASP A 42 20.11 3.19 -13.03
N GLY A 43 19.24 2.88 -12.10
CA GLY A 43 17.79 2.83 -12.31
C GLY A 43 17.20 4.25 -12.42
N GLY A 44 18.05 5.26 -12.59
CA GLY A 44 17.66 6.65 -12.66
C GLY A 44 16.90 6.95 -13.96
N GLY A 45 15.66 7.41 -13.82
CA GLY A 45 14.84 7.88 -14.92
C GLY A 45 15.46 9.06 -15.64
N THR A 46 14.92 9.37 -16.82
CA THR A 46 15.36 10.54 -17.59
C THR A 46 14.65 11.79 -17.06
N PHE A 47 15.39 12.73 -16.51
CA PHE A 47 14.87 14.03 -16.09
C PHE A 47 15.10 15.08 -17.19
N PRO A 48 14.25 16.15 -17.29
CA PRO A 48 13.14 16.43 -16.40
C PRO A 48 11.94 15.50 -16.60
N VAL A 49 11.24 15.18 -15.50
CA VAL A 49 9.94 14.49 -15.51
C VAL A 49 8.83 15.54 -15.47
N ARG A 50 7.72 15.28 -16.17
CA ARG A 50 6.53 16.13 -16.17
C ARG A 50 5.31 15.33 -15.80
N ILE A 51 4.60 15.75 -14.76
CA ILE A 51 3.42 15.08 -14.22
C ILE A 51 2.22 16.00 -14.36
N ASP A 52 1.21 15.53 -15.09
CA ASP A 52 -0.08 16.21 -15.20
C ASP A 52 -0.96 15.84 -14.00
N HIS A 53 -1.66 16.81 -13.43
CA HIS A 53 -2.51 16.63 -12.25
C HIS A 53 -3.64 17.67 -12.20
N ALA A 54 -4.50 17.61 -11.19
CA ALA A 54 -5.69 18.46 -11.08
C ALA A 54 -5.44 19.98 -11.27
N TYR A 55 -4.25 20.46 -10.94
CA TYR A 55 -3.92 21.89 -10.98
C TYR A 55 -2.99 22.30 -12.12
N GLY A 56 -2.66 21.39 -13.00
CA GLY A 56 -1.82 21.63 -14.17
C GLY A 56 -0.70 20.60 -14.32
N THR A 57 0.49 21.04 -14.69
CA THR A 57 1.65 20.18 -14.89
C THR A 57 2.78 20.62 -13.95
N THR A 58 3.33 19.68 -13.20
CA THR A 58 4.55 19.89 -12.40
C THR A 58 5.76 19.34 -13.16
N GLU A 59 6.79 20.15 -13.32
CA GLU A 59 8.09 19.73 -13.86
C GLU A 59 9.07 19.46 -12.71
N ILE A 60 9.65 18.28 -12.69
CA ILE A 60 10.68 17.85 -11.73
C ILE A 60 12.00 17.82 -12.51
N PRO A 61 12.91 18.78 -12.26
CA PRO A 61 14.07 19.03 -13.14
C PRO A 61 15.20 18.00 -13.00
N ALA A 62 15.31 17.35 -11.86
CA ALA A 62 16.35 16.37 -11.53
C ALA A 62 15.82 15.31 -10.56
N GLU A 63 16.55 14.22 -10.37
CA GLU A 63 16.20 13.17 -9.42
C GLU A 63 16.05 13.75 -8.00
N PRO A 64 14.87 13.60 -7.37
CA PRO A 64 14.62 14.16 -6.04
C PRO A 64 15.43 13.40 -4.97
N THR A 65 15.97 14.18 -4.03
CA THR A 65 16.76 13.67 -2.89
C THR A 65 16.20 14.09 -1.55
N ARG A 66 15.34 15.10 -1.51
CA ARG A 66 14.74 15.66 -0.30
C ARG A 66 13.22 15.75 -0.46
N VAL A 67 12.59 14.60 -0.38
CA VAL A 67 11.15 14.46 -0.62
C VAL A 67 10.37 14.66 0.67
N ILE A 68 9.30 15.45 0.63
CA ILE A 68 8.29 15.54 1.69
C ILE A 68 7.07 14.73 1.28
N ALA A 69 6.64 13.79 2.16
CA ALA A 69 5.36 13.11 2.08
C ALA A 69 4.31 13.92 2.85
N LEU A 70 3.61 14.78 2.14
CA LEU A 70 2.62 15.69 2.75
C LEU A 70 1.23 15.06 2.84
N GLY A 71 0.87 14.15 1.93
CA GLY A 71 -0.36 13.37 2.04
C GLY A 71 -0.32 12.40 3.21
N LEU A 72 -1.51 12.03 3.73
CA LEU A 72 -1.66 11.25 4.96
C LEU A 72 -0.99 9.86 4.93
N SER A 73 -0.76 9.32 3.73
CA SER A 73 -0.17 7.98 3.54
C SER A 73 0.92 7.95 2.46
N ASP A 74 1.38 9.11 2.00
CA ASP A 74 2.32 9.24 0.88
C ASP A 74 3.73 8.71 1.20
N GLN A 75 4.06 8.48 2.48
CA GLN A 75 5.34 7.88 2.86
C GLN A 75 5.46 6.42 2.45
N ASP A 76 4.36 5.66 2.43
CA ASP A 76 4.42 4.22 2.12
C ASP A 76 4.90 3.95 0.68
N PRO A 77 4.39 4.60 -0.37
CA PRO A 77 4.94 4.46 -1.73
C PRO A 77 6.41 4.88 -1.84
N LEU A 78 6.83 5.95 -1.13
CA LEU A 78 8.23 6.38 -1.10
C LEU A 78 9.12 5.30 -0.48
N LEU A 79 8.75 4.79 0.69
CA LEU A 79 9.48 3.75 1.40
C LEU A 79 9.54 2.46 0.58
N ALA A 80 8.43 2.06 -0.05
CA ALA A 80 8.39 0.89 -0.93
C ALA A 80 9.34 1.01 -2.13
N LEU A 81 9.61 2.23 -2.58
CA LEU A 81 10.59 2.55 -3.63
C LEU A 81 11.99 2.84 -3.07
N GLY A 82 12.24 2.58 -1.78
CA GLY A 82 13.56 2.77 -1.16
C GLY A 82 13.95 4.24 -0.94
N VAL A 83 13.00 5.16 -0.96
CA VAL A 83 13.23 6.58 -0.70
C VAL A 83 12.68 6.97 0.67
N THR A 84 13.56 7.37 1.57
CA THR A 84 13.18 7.87 2.88
C THR A 84 12.80 9.35 2.78
N PRO A 85 11.56 9.75 3.12
CA PRO A 85 11.18 11.16 3.12
C PRO A 85 11.94 11.95 4.18
N VAL A 86 12.17 13.25 3.96
CA VAL A 86 12.75 14.14 4.98
C VAL A 86 11.71 14.60 6.00
N ALA A 87 10.43 14.60 5.61
CA ALA A 87 9.32 14.85 6.49
C ALA A 87 8.07 14.10 6.04
N VAL A 88 7.18 13.84 7.00
CA VAL A 88 5.92 13.14 6.85
C VAL A 88 4.81 13.86 7.59
N SER A 89 3.56 13.66 7.18
CA SER A 89 2.39 14.12 7.94
C SER A 89 1.92 13.06 8.92
N GLN A 90 1.41 13.52 10.06
CA GLN A 90 0.75 12.65 11.04
C GLN A 90 -0.73 12.52 10.69
N TRP A 91 -1.21 11.30 10.47
CA TRP A 91 -2.64 11.06 10.32
C TRP A 91 -3.26 10.62 11.67
N TYR A 92 -3.02 9.38 12.07
CA TYR A 92 -3.43 8.83 13.37
C TYR A 92 -2.47 7.68 13.75
N GLY A 93 -2.58 7.20 14.98
CA GLY A 93 -1.62 6.26 15.54
C GLY A 93 -0.36 6.99 16.04
N ASP A 94 0.12 6.59 17.19
CA ASP A 94 1.29 7.23 17.85
C ASP A 94 2.54 6.38 17.62
N TYR A 95 2.94 6.26 16.35
CA TYR A 95 4.13 5.50 15.96
C TYR A 95 5.32 6.41 15.66
N PRO A 96 6.55 5.93 15.89
CA PRO A 96 7.75 6.71 15.59
C PRO A 96 7.76 7.22 14.14
N SER A 97 8.07 8.52 13.97
CA SER A 97 8.09 9.19 12.67
C SER A 97 6.81 9.04 11.86
N ALA A 98 5.65 8.98 12.52
CA ALA A 98 4.35 8.75 11.92
C ALA A 98 4.30 7.54 10.95
N THR A 99 5.22 6.59 11.12
CA THR A 99 5.36 5.40 10.27
C THR A 99 4.90 4.17 11.04
N TRP A 100 3.94 3.47 10.48
CA TRP A 100 3.30 2.32 11.09
C TRP A 100 4.20 1.06 11.09
N PRO A 101 3.90 0.04 11.91
CA PRO A 101 4.72 -1.17 12.03
C PRO A 101 5.00 -1.89 10.71
N TRP A 102 4.06 -1.89 9.77
CA TRP A 102 4.23 -2.54 8.46
C TRP A 102 5.27 -1.88 7.54
N ALA A 103 5.72 -0.65 7.84
CA ALA A 103 6.67 0.10 7.03
C ALA A 103 7.95 0.49 7.81
N GLN A 104 8.12 -0.04 9.04
CA GLN A 104 9.29 0.28 9.88
C GLN A 104 10.59 -0.32 9.33
N ASP A 105 10.52 -1.48 8.69
CA ASP A 105 11.69 -2.12 8.09
C ASP A 105 12.20 -1.30 6.91
N GLU A 106 11.31 -0.79 6.06
CA GLU A 106 11.63 0.09 4.93
C GLU A 106 12.13 1.45 5.40
N LEU A 107 11.66 1.94 6.54
CA LEU A 107 12.16 3.17 7.16
C LEU A 107 13.62 3.02 7.61
N GLY A 108 14.06 1.80 7.96
CA GLY A 108 15.47 1.49 8.24
C GLY A 108 16.07 2.26 9.43
N GLY A 109 15.24 2.69 10.37
CA GLY A 109 15.65 3.49 11.54
C GLY A 109 15.89 4.97 11.26
N ALA A 110 15.53 5.47 10.08
CA ALA A 110 15.51 6.91 9.81
C ALA A 110 14.45 7.62 10.66
N THR A 111 14.63 8.91 10.85
CA THR A 111 13.74 9.75 11.67
C THR A 111 13.27 10.97 10.91
N PRO A 112 12.38 10.83 9.92
CA PRO A 112 11.74 11.97 9.26
C PRO A 112 11.10 12.92 10.26
N VAL A 113 11.11 14.20 9.93
CA VAL A 113 10.39 15.20 10.71
C VAL A 113 8.89 14.93 10.58
N VAL A 114 8.18 14.86 11.70
CA VAL A 114 6.72 14.80 11.69
C VAL A 114 6.21 16.25 11.65
N LEU A 115 5.59 16.62 10.55
CA LEU A 115 5.08 17.98 10.37
C LEU A 115 3.95 18.27 11.36
N ASN A 116 4.05 19.41 12.03
CA ASN A 116 3.03 19.90 12.95
C ASN A 116 1.97 20.67 12.15
N GLY A 117 0.79 20.12 12.04
CA GLY A 117 -0.34 20.75 11.34
C GLY A 117 -0.65 20.13 10.00
N GLY A 118 -1.80 20.20 9.77
CA GLY A 118 -2.78 19.64 9.03
C GLY A 118 -2.64 19.35 7.61
N VAL A 119 -3.20 18.23 7.37
CA VAL A 119 -3.40 17.70 6.04
C VAL A 119 -4.90 17.52 5.78
N ARG A 120 -5.73 17.86 6.77
CA ARG A 120 -7.17 17.96 6.56
C ARG A 120 -7.46 19.30 5.89
N ASN A 121 -8.45 19.33 5.00
CA ASN A 121 -8.84 20.49 4.19
C ASN A 121 -8.99 21.84 4.95
N GLU A 122 -9.08 21.80 6.27
CA GLU A 122 -9.33 22.97 7.11
C GLU A 122 -8.05 23.54 7.74
N GLU A 123 -6.91 22.84 7.64
CA GLU A 123 -5.65 23.29 8.23
C GLU A 123 -4.67 23.67 7.13
N ALA A 124 -4.12 24.86 7.22
CA ALA A 124 -3.08 25.28 6.28
C ALA A 124 -1.81 24.44 6.45
N PRO A 125 -1.15 24.04 5.36
CA PRO A 125 0.13 23.34 5.47
C PRO A 125 1.15 24.21 6.19
N PRO A 126 2.08 23.65 6.99
CA PRO A 126 3.07 24.41 7.76
C PRO A 126 4.20 24.91 6.83
N LEU A 127 3.90 25.91 6.00
CA LEU A 127 4.76 26.37 4.91
C LEU A 127 6.17 26.77 5.36
N GLU A 128 6.30 27.41 6.53
CA GLU A 128 7.62 27.83 7.05
C GLU A 128 8.46 26.60 7.47
N GLU A 129 7.85 25.61 8.08
CA GLU A 129 8.50 24.35 8.47
C GLU A 129 8.93 23.59 7.20
N ILE A 130 8.02 23.44 6.23
CA ILE A 130 8.29 22.81 4.94
C ILE A 130 9.47 23.51 4.23
N ALA A 131 9.44 24.84 4.12
CA ALA A 131 10.51 25.60 3.46
C ALA A 131 11.85 25.47 4.18
N SER A 132 11.86 25.40 5.52
CA SER A 132 13.08 25.23 6.31
C SER A 132 13.79 23.90 6.03
N LEU A 133 13.06 22.87 5.61
CA LEU A 133 13.57 21.56 5.24
C LEU A 133 14.19 21.52 3.84
N GLN A 134 14.05 22.58 3.05
CA GLN A 134 14.60 22.70 1.70
C GLN A 134 14.30 21.49 0.81
N PRO A 135 13.02 21.12 0.63
CA PRO A 135 12.65 20.00 -0.23
C PRO A 135 12.95 20.29 -1.69
N ASP A 136 13.20 19.24 -2.46
CA ASP A 136 13.27 19.28 -3.93
C ASP A 136 12.05 18.60 -4.58
N LEU A 137 11.17 17.96 -3.76
CA LEU A 137 9.88 17.44 -4.17
C LEU A 137 8.91 17.41 -2.98
N ILE A 138 7.65 17.76 -3.22
CA ILE A 138 6.53 17.59 -2.28
C ILE A 138 5.49 16.70 -2.93
N LEU A 139 5.19 15.54 -2.30
CA LEU A 139 4.07 14.69 -2.67
C LEU A 139 2.89 15.03 -1.77
N SER A 140 1.72 15.26 -2.37
CA SER A 140 0.46 15.54 -1.69
C SER A 140 -0.67 14.80 -2.38
N LEU A 141 -0.53 13.45 -2.46
CA LEU A 141 -1.38 12.58 -3.25
C LEU A 141 -2.64 12.16 -2.47
N TYR A 142 -2.47 11.58 -1.28
CA TYR A 142 -3.60 11.20 -0.42
C TYR A 142 -3.95 12.35 0.52
N ASN A 143 -4.52 13.41 -0.05
CA ASN A 143 -4.78 14.66 0.62
C ASN A 143 -5.96 15.42 0.00
N GLY A 144 -6.42 16.46 0.71
CA GLY A 144 -7.38 17.44 0.22
C GLY A 144 -6.74 18.80 -0.11
N THR A 145 -5.56 18.81 -0.69
CA THR A 145 -4.84 20.05 -1.05
C THR A 145 -5.67 20.92 -1.98
N THR A 146 -5.99 22.14 -1.53
CA THR A 146 -6.71 23.11 -2.35
C THR A 146 -5.79 23.73 -3.40
N ARG A 147 -6.36 24.36 -4.43
CA ARG A 147 -5.60 25.10 -5.43
C ARG A 147 -4.71 26.19 -4.80
N GLU A 148 -5.22 26.89 -3.79
CA GLU A 148 -4.44 27.93 -3.09
C GLU A 148 -3.23 27.33 -2.34
N GLN A 149 -3.44 26.22 -1.64
CA GLN A 149 -2.38 25.50 -0.94
C GLN A 149 -1.32 24.97 -1.94
N TYR A 150 -1.76 24.40 -3.06
CA TYR A 150 -0.86 23.97 -4.14
C TYR A 150 -0.01 25.12 -4.66
N ASP A 151 -0.62 26.29 -4.94
CA ASP A 151 0.10 27.47 -5.42
C ASP A 151 1.13 27.99 -4.40
N GLN A 152 0.89 27.79 -3.10
CA GLN A 152 1.83 28.14 -2.04
C GLN A 152 2.98 27.12 -1.95
N LEU A 153 2.67 25.82 -1.96
CA LEU A 153 3.66 24.74 -1.90
C LEU A 153 4.58 24.77 -3.11
N SER A 154 4.03 25.00 -4.31
CA SER A 154 4.78 25.06 -5.57
C SER A 154 5.78 26.21 -5.65
N ARG A 155 5.70 27.21 -4.76
CA ARG A 155 6.74 28.25 -4.61
C ARG A 155 7.94 27.76 -3.80
N ILE A 156 7.77 26.68 -3.04
CA ILE A 156 8.83 26.09 -2.22
C ILE A 156 9.58 25.02 -3.02
N ALA A 157 8.83 24.07 -3.61
CA ALA A 157 9.38 22.99 -4.41
C ALA A 157 8.35 22.47 -5.43
N PRO A 158 8.77 21.74 -6.49
CA PRO A 158 7.87 20.96 -7.32
C PRO A 158 6.90 20.16 -6.45
N THR A 159 5.60 20.32 -6.71
CA THR A 159 4.54 19.70 -5.88
C THR A 159 3.64 18.86 -6.78
N VAL A 160 3.43 17.59 -6.41
CA VAL A 160 2.55 16.67 -7.11
C VAL A 160 1.31 16.42 -6.28
N VAL A 161 0.15 16.62 -6.90
CA VAL A 161 -1.18 16.33 -6.34
C VAL A 161 -1.88 15.30 -7.23
N PRO A 162 -3.01 14.71 -6.81
CA PRO A 162 -3.72 13.73 -7.63
C PRO A 162 -4.20 14.28 -8.99
N ASP A 163 -4.40 13.37 -9.94
CA ASP A 163 -5.12 13.67 -11.18
C ASP A 163 -6.54 14.16 -10.88
N GLN A 164 -7.09 15.00 -11.77
CA GLN A 164 -8.42 15.61 -11.63
C GLN A 164 -9.59 14.63 -11.55
N GLN A 165 -9.39 13.37 -11.93
CA GLN A 165 -10.41 12.32 -11.79
C GLN A 165 -10.62 11.88 -10.34
N PHE A 166 -9.68 12.18 -9.45
CA PHE A 166 -9.76 11.85 -8.04
C PHE A 166 -10.22 13.07 -7.25
N THR A 167 -11.19 12.87 -6.37
CA THR A 167 -11.53 13.84 -5.33
C THR A 167 -10.62 13.65 -4.12
N ASN A 168 -10.76 14.51 -3.11
CA ASN A 168 -9.98 14.43 -1.89
C ASN A 168 -10.04 13.02 -1.28
N PHE A 169 -8.89 12.45 -0.91
CA PHE A 169 -8.75 11.14 -0.27
C PHE A 169 -9.28 9.93 -1.07
N THR A 170 -9.51 10.07 -2.37
CA THR A 170 -10.01 8.97 -3.22
C THR A 170 -8.97 8.40 -4.19
N VAL A 171 -7.77 8.96 -4.22
CA VAL A 171 -6.68 8.41 -5.04
C VAL A 171 -6.45 6.94 -4.67
N THR A 172 -6.32 6.10 -5.67
CA THR A 172 -6.08 4.67 -5.42
C THR A 172 -4.64 4.43 -5.02
N TRP A 173 -4.38 3.38 -4.26
CA TRP A 173 -3.01 3.00 -3.89
C TRP A 173 -2.15 2.71 -5.13
N GLN A 174 -2.75 2.17 -6.20
CA GLN A 174 -2.07 1.96 -7.48
C GLN A 174 -1.60 3.28 -8.07
N GLU A 175 -2.49 4.27 -8.12
CA GLU A 175 -2.19 5.57 -8.68
C GLU A 175 -1.18 6.32 -7.82
N ALA A 176 -1.36 6.35 -6.51
CA ALA A 176 -0.39 6.95 -5.59
C ALA A 176 1.01 6.34 -5.75
N THR A 177 1.10 5.01 -5.89
CA THR A 177 2.38 4.32 -6.11
C THR A 177 2.98 4.67 -7.47
N ARG A 178 2.19 4.69 -8.55
CA ARG A 178 2.65 5.04 -9.90
C ARG A 178 3.11 6.49 -9.97
N ALA A 179 2.31 7.43 -9.47
CA ALA A 179 2.66 8.85 -9.46
C ALA A 179 3.93 9.12 -8.65
N THR A 180 4.11 8.43 -7.51
CA THR A 180 5.35 8.49 -6.73
C THR A 180 6.53 7.96 -7.56
N GLY A 181 6.37 6.81 -8.21
CA GLY A 181 7.42 6.23 -9.06
C GLY A 181 7.79 7.13 -10.24
N GLU A 182 6.80 7.74 -10.90
CA GLU A 182 7.02 8.71 -11.98
C GLU A 182 7.78 9.92 -11.48
N ALA A 183 7.36 10.50 -10.34
CA ALA A 183 8.03 11.64 -9.73
C ALA A 183 9.50 11.38 -9.35
N LEU A 184 9.81 10.13 -9.02
CA LEU A 184 11.18 9.69 -8.68
C LEU A 184 11.98 9.20 -9.90
N GLY A 185 11.39 9.16 -11.11
CA GLY A 185 12.00 8.54 -12.28
C GLY A 185 12.13 7.02 -12.17
N ARG A 186 11.30 6.36 -11.35
CA ARG A 186 11.29 4.92 -11.07
C ARG A 186 9.96 4.26 -11.49
N GLU A 187 9.39 4.71 -12.59
CA GLU A 187 8.07 4.26 -13.07
C GLU A 187 7.96 2.74 -13.21
N GLN A 188 8.96 2.08 -13.82
CA GLN A 188 8.95 0.63 -14.03
C GLN A 188 8.98 -0.15 -12.71
N GLU A 189 9.69 0.36 -11.72
CA GLU A 189 9.76 -0.21 -10.38
C GLU A 189 8.40 -0.11 -9.67
N ALA A 190 7.77 1.07 -9.73
CA ALA A 190 6.44 1.30 -9.18
C ALA A 190 5.37 0.40 -9.84
N VAL A 191 5.42 0.24 -11.17
CA VAL A 191 4.55 -0.70 -11.90
C VAL A 191 4.75 -2.14 -11.41
N GLY A 192 5.99 -2.56 -11.21
CA GLY A 192 6.30 -3.89 -10.66
C GLY A 192 5.76 -4.09 -9.25
N LEU A 193 5.87 -3.09 -8.38
CA LEU A 193 5.29 -3.12 -7.04
C LEU A 193 3.76 -3.24 -7.08
N VAL A 194 3.09 -2.46 -7.90
CA VAL A 194 1.64 -2.53 -8.08
C VAL A 194 1.21 -3.92 -8.56
N GLN A 195 1.85 -4.45 -9.59
CA GLN A 195 1.55 -5.79 -10.12
C GLN A 195 1.74 -6.89 -9.07
N ARG A 196 2.73 -6.76 -8.20
CA ARG A 196 2.98 -7.71 -7.11
C ARG A 196 1.80 -7.76 -6.14
N VAL A 197 1.32 -6.61 -5.67
CA VAL A 197 0.20 -6.57 -4.71
C VAL A 197 -1.12 -6.98 -5.38
N GLU A 198 -1.38 -6.55 -6.62
CA GLU A 198 -2.53 -7.01 -7.40
C GLU A 198 -2.51 -8.54 -7.59
N GLY A 199 -1.33 -9.10 -7.84
CA GLY A 199 -1.13 -10.56 -7.90
C GLY A 199 -1.48 -11.27 -6.60
N ARG A 200 -1.15 -10.69 -5.45
CA ARG A 200 -1.53 -11.23 -4.13
C ARG A 200 -3.05 -11.22 -3.91
N PHE A 201 -3.73 -10.15 -4.30
CA PHE A 201 -5.21 -10.12 -4.27
C PHE A 201 -5.81 -11.20 -5.16
N ALA A 202 -5.32 -11.32 -6.40
CA ALA A 202 -5.80 -12.33 -7.33
C ALA A 202 -5.57 -13.77 -6.81
N GLU A 203 -4.42 -14.03 -6.21
CA GLU A 203 -4.10 -15.32 -5.58
C GLU A 203 -5.03 -15.59 -4.40
N ALA A 204 -5.23 -14.61 -3.50
CA ALA A 204 -6.13 -14.72 -2.37
C ALA A 204 -7.57 -15.00 -2.82
N ALA A 205 -8.07 -14.32 -3.85
CA ALA A 205 -9.38 -14.57 -4.44
C ALA A 205 -9.49 -15.97 -5.05
N ALA A 206 -8.48 -16.41 -5.80
CA ALA A 206 -8.46 -17.75 -6.42
C ALA A 206 -8.43 -18.88 -5.38
N GLN A 207 -7.74 -18.68 -4.26
CA GLN A 207 -7.68 -19.64 -3.14
C GLN A 207 -8.97 -19.64 -2.30
N ASN A 208 -9.83 -18.65 -2.45
CA ASN A 208 -11.07 -18.48 -1.69
C ASN A 208 -12.28 -18.22 -2.63
N PRO A 209 -12.61 -19.17 -3.53
CA PRO A 209 -13.68 -18.95 -4.52
C PRO A 209 -15.05 -18.73 -3.86
N GLN A 210 -15.24 -19.07 -2.59
CA GLN A 210 -16.44 -18.80 -1.81
C GLN A 210 -16.67 -17.30 -1.53
N PHE A 211 -15.70 -16.44 -1.77
CA PHE A 211 -15.85 -14.98 -1.64
C PHE A 211 -16.56 -14.38 -2.84
N ALA A 212 -16.37 -14.98 -4.02
CA ALA A 212 -16.86 -14.45 -5.28
C ALA A 212 -18.37 -14.21 -5.29
N GLY A 213 -18.77 -12.96 -5.53
CA GLY A 213 -20.17 -12.55 -5.65
C GLY A 213 -20.94 -12.45 -4.33
N ARG A 214 -20.33 -12.74 -3.19
CA ARG A 214 -20.92 -12.42 -1.89
C ARG A 214 -20.81 -10.93 -1.61
N THR A 215 -21.75 -10.42 -0.83
CA THR A 215 -21.73 -9.02 -0.41
C THR A 215 -21.01 -8.85 0.92
N ALA A 216 -20.20 -7.78 1.04
CA ALA A 216 -19.54 -7.40 2.29
C ALA A 216 -19.87 -5.95 2.62
N VAL A 217 -20.30 -5.70 3.84
CA VAL A 217 -20.47 -4.35 4.42
C VAL A 217 -19.34 -4.10 5.40
N VAL A 218 -18.66 -2.98 5.25
CA VAL A 218 -17.63 -2.51 6.18
C VAL A 218 -18.20 -1.36 6.99
N ALA A 219 -18.33 -1.57 8.28
CA ALA A 219 -18.85 -0.59 9.23
C ALA A 219 -17.80 -0.21 10.27
N GLU A 220 -17.83 1.03 10.69
CA GLU A 220 -17.02 1.59 11.76
C GLU A 220 -17.93 2.29 12.77
N ARG A 221 -17.51 2.32 14.03
CA ARG A 221 -18.19 3.09 15.07
C ARG A 221 -17.11 3.75 15.93
N PHE A 222 -17.18 5.06 16.02
CA PHE A 222 -16.24 5.86 16.81
C PHE A 222 -16.87 6.39 18.09
N GLU A 223 -18.20 6.46 18.12
CA GLU A 223 -18.99 6.92 19.27
C GLU A 223 -20.32 6.16 19.34
N PRO A 224 -20.96 6.14 20.52
CA PRO A 224 -22.23 5.44 20.72
C PRO A 224 -23.35 5.91 19.79
N GLY A 225 -24.14 4.96 19.28
CA GLY A 225 -25.38 5.21 18.56
C GLY A 225 -25.27 5.60 17.10
N ALA A 226 -24.04 5.81 16.59
CA ALA A 226 -23.82 6.16 15.18
C ALA A 226 -22.74 5.26 14.56
N SER A 227 -23.00 4.76 13.37
CA SER A 227 -22.04 3.98 12.59
C SER A 227 -21.80 4.64 11.25
N VAL A 228 -20.60 4.46 10.71
CA VAL A 228 -20.25 4.86 9.36
C VAL A 228 -20.01 3.60 8.54
N VAL A 229 -20.66 3.49 7.39
CA VAL A 229 -20.41 2.41 6.44
C VAL A 229 -19.50 2.94 5.34
N ARG A 230 -18.49 2.15 4.99
CA ARG A 230 -17.55 2.43 3.92
C ARG A 230 -18.02 1.80 2.62
N SER A 231 -18.15 2.59 1.58
CA SER A 231 -18.74 2.18 0.31
C SER A 231 -17.91 2.64 -0.88
N GLY A 232 -18.17 2.07 -2.02
CA GLY A 232 -17.73 2.53 -3.34
C GLY A 232 -16.21 2.76 -3.44
N ASN A 233 -15.81 4.03 -3.39
CA ASN A 233 -14.42 4.44 -3.61
C ASN A 233 -13.54 4.39 -2.36
N ASP A 234 -14.09 4.07 -1.20
CA ASP A 234 -13.30 3.95 0.04
C ASP A 234 -12.28 2.81 -0.06
N VAL A 235 -11.09 3.01 0.49
CA VAL A 235 -9.98 2.04 0.44
C VAL A 235 -10.35 0.68 1.05
N ARG A 236 -11.17 0.67 2.12
CA ARG A 236 -11.62 -0.53 2.83
C ARG A 236 -12.64 -1.31 2.01
N ALA A 237 -13.54 -0.61 1.33
CA ALA A 237 -14.48 -1.23 0.39
C ALA A 237 -13.73 -1.86 -0.79
N ARG A 238 -12.73 -1.17 -1.35
CA ARG A 238 -11.89 -1.69 -2.44
C ARG A 238 -11.09 -2.92 -2.04
N PHE A 239 -10.67 -3.06 -0.79
CA PHE A 239 -10.00 -4.27 -0.29
C PHE A 239 -10.88 -5.51 -0.49
N PHE A 240 -12.14 -5.45 -0.07
CA PHE A 240 -13.09 -6.55 -0.26
C PHE A 240 -13.42 -6.79 -1.73
N GLY A 241 -13.54 -5.72 -2.53
CA GLY A 241 -13.69 -5.83 -3.99
C GLY A 241 -12.52 -6.60 -4.63
N GLY A 242 -11.28 -6.34 -4.21
CA GLY A 242 -10.09 -7.06 -4.66
C GLY A 242 -10.08 -8.55 -4.32
N LEU A 243 -10.78 -8.95 -3.27
CA LEU A 243 -10.97 -10.36 -2.88
C LEU A 243 -12.15 -11.03 -3.58
N GLY A 244 -12.91 -10.30 -4.42
CA GLY A 244 -14.04 -10.83 -5.19
C GLY A 244 -15.41 -10.63 -4.53
N PHE A 245 -15.50 -9.93 -3.40
CA PHE A 245 -16.77 -9.52 -2.82
C PHE A 245 -17.40 -8.38 -3.63
N THR A 246 -18.72 -8.30 -3.57
CA THR A 246 -19.48 -7.12 -3.95
C THR A 246 -19.63 -6.22 -2.73
N VAL A 247 -19.37 -4.93 -2.88
CA VAL A 247 -19.62 -3.95 -1.81
C VAL A 247 -20.81 -3.09 -2.22
N PRO A 248 -21.85 -2.95 -1.37
CA PRO A 248 -23.02 -2.15 -1.70
C PRO A 248 -22.63 -0.69 -1.98
N GLY A 249 -23.19 -0.11 -3.04
CA GLY A 249 -22.99 1.29 -3.40
C GLY A 249 -23.86 2.26 -2.60
N GLU A 250 -24.86 1.73 -1.87
CA GLU A 250 -25.78 2.46 -1.01
C GLU A 250 -26.25 1.55 0.12
N ILE A 251 -26.67 2.11 1.24
CA ILE A 251 -27.24 1.39 2.37
C ILE A 251 -28.60 2.00 2.70
N GLY A 252 -29.65 1.18 2.70
CA GLY A 252 -31.01 1.66 2.97
C GLY A 252 -31.49 2.77 2.05
N GLY A 253 -30.97 2.83 0.80
CA GLY A 253 -31.26 3.90 -0.14
C GLY A 253 -30.49 5.20 0.11
N ILE A 254 -29.51 5.18 1.02
CA ILE A 254 -28.61 6.31 1.30
C ILE A 254 -27.34 6.11 0.49
N ALA A 255 -27.06 7.07 -0.39
CA ALA A 255 -25.82 7.12 -1.15
C ALA A 255 -24.67 7.63 -0.27
N PRO A 256 -23.42 7.19 -0.55
CA PRO A 256 -22.24 7.71 0.14
C PRO A 256 -22.02 9.20 -0.19
N ASP A 257 -21.36 9.87 0.72
CA ASP A 257 -20.80 11.20 0.49
C ASP A 257 -19.58 11.17 -0.47
N GLU A 258 -18.94 12.31 -0.63
CA GLU A 258 -17.76 12.44 -1.47
C GLU A 258 -16.55 11.61 -1.00
N TYR A 259 -16.53 11.20 0.27
CA TYR A 259 -15.47 10.38 0.87
C TYR A 259 -15.79 8.87 0.84
N GLY A 260 -16.95 8.48 0.34
CA GLY A 260 -17.42 7.10 0.36
C GLY A 260 -18.02 6.68 1.70
N GLU A 261 -18.47 7.63 2.52
CA GLU A 261 -19.04 7.42 3.83
C GLU A 261 -20.57 7.47 3.78
N ILE A 262 -21.21 6.56 4.49
CA ILE A 262 -22.65 6.50 4.69
C ILE A 262 -22.92 6.48 6.20
N ASP A 263 -23.52 7.54 6.71
CA ASP A 263 -23.95 7.59 8.11
C ASP A 263 -25.15 6.65 8.33
N VAL A 264 -25.01 5.74 9.27
CA VAL A 264 -26.04 4.75 9.61
C VAL A 264 -26.39 4.84 11.08
N SER A 265 -27.61 5.29 11.38
CA SER A 265 -28.15 5.25 12.74
C SER A 265 -28.48 3.80 13.15
N ASP A 266 -28.62 3.57 14.46
CA ASP A 266 -29.03 2.25 14.96
C ASP A 266 -30.38 1.78 14.40
N GLU A 267 -31.27 2.67 14.00
CA GLU A 267 -32.56 2.32 13.36
C GLU A 267 -32.38 1.67 11.99
N LEU A 268 -31.29 1.99 11.28
CA LEU A 268 -30.95 1.42 9.97
C LEU A 268 -30.00 0.21 10.08
N MET A 269 -29.72 -0.26 11.28
CA MET A 269 -28.80 -1.39 11.48
C MET A 269 -29.20 -2.65 10.69
N SER A 270 -30.51 -2.85 10.45
CA SER A 270 -30.99 -3.99 9.64
C SER A 270 -30.42 -4.01 8.22
N GLU A 271 -30.09 -2.84 7.67
CA GLU A 271 -29.53 -2.69 6.33
C GLU A 271 -28.06 -3.15 6.23
N LEU A 272 -27.41 -3.42 7.38
CA LEU A 272 -26.04 -3.98 7.41
C LEU A 272 -26.03 -5.50 7.25
N SER A 273 -27.18 -6.15 7.11
CA SER A 273 -27.30 -7.62 7.09
C SER A 273 -27.08 -8.18 5.69
N GLU A 274 -25.84 -8.20 5.27
CA GLU A 274 -25.38 -8.77 4.01
C GLU A 274 -24.72 -10.16 4.22
N ASP A 275 -23.95 -10.66 3.25
CA ASP A 275 -23.28 -11.97 3.39
C ASP A 275 -22.13 -11.94 4.41
N LEU A 276 -21.48 -10.81 4.58
CA LEU A 276 -20.43 -10.55 5.56
C LEU A 276 -20.60 -9.15 6.13
N LEU A 277 -20.62 -9.04 7.45
CA LEU A 277 -20.53 -7.76 8.17
C LEU A 277 -19.14 -7.65 8.79
N VAL A 278 -18.45 -6.56 8.49
CA VAL A 278 -17.13 -6.24 9.01
C VAL A 278 -17.24 -5.04 9.94
N TRP A 279 -16.86 -5.22 11.20
CA TRP A 279 -16.68 -4.12 12.13
C TRP A 279 -15.20 -3.77 12.25
N ASN A 280 -14.79 -2.64 11.65
CA ASN A 280 -13.44 -2.09 11.79
C ASN A 280 -13.44 -1.10 12.96
N ILE A 281 -13.09 -1.58 14.13
CA ILE A 281 -13.15 -0.83 15.39
C ILE A 281 -11.80 -0.72 16.11
N GLY A 282 -10.68 -0.99 15.40
CA GLY A 282 -9.36 -0.93 16.04
C GLY A 282 -8.93 0.45 16.53
N ALA A 283 -9.58 1.52 16.03
CA ALA A 283 -9.41 2.88 16.55
C ALA A 283 -10.21 3.15 17.85
N SER A 284 -11.27 2.37 18.09
CA SER A 284 -12.21 2.53 19.24
C SER A 284 -12.72 1.16 19.69
N PRO A 285 -11.84 0.23 20.13
CA PRO A 285 -12.24 -1.15 20.44
C PRO A 285 -13.22 -1.24 21.62
N GLU A 286 -13.31 -0.20 22.44
CA GLU A 286 -14.25 -0.08 23.56
C GLU A 286 -15.72 -0.02 23.14
N VAL A 287 -16.02 0.27 21.87
CA VAL A 287 -17.42 0.29 21.37
C VAL A 287 -17.98 -1.13 21.13
N ARG A 288 -17.14 -2.16 21.06
CA ARG A 288 -17.57 -3.52 20.78
C ARG A 288 -18.66 -4.05 21.71
N PRO A 289 -18.56 -3.94 23.05
CA PRO A 289 -19.59 -4.42 23.95
C PRO A 289 -20.95 -3.73 23.73
N GLU A 290 -20.96 -2.46 23.34
CA GLU A 290 -22.19 -1.75 23.01
C GLU A 290 -22.84 -2.34 21.76
N ILE A 291 -22.06 -2.56 20.69
CA ILE A 291 -22.55 -3.16 19.45
C ILE A 291 -23.09 -4.57 19.70
N GLU A 292 -22.32 -5.43 20.37
CA GLU A 292 -22.69 -6.82 20.64
C GLU A 292 -23.94 -6.95 21.54
N ASN A 293 -24.10 -6.05 22.51
CA ASN A 293 -25.26 -6.04 23.42
C ASN A 293 -26.50 -5.36 22.80
N SER A 294 -26.38 -4.77 21.61
CA SER A 294 -27.53 -4.19 20.92
C SER A 294 -28.50 -5.28 20.46
N PRO A 295 -29.77 -5.25 20.88
CA PRO A 295 -30.78 -6.18 20.36
C PRO A 295 -30.95 -6.11 18.84
N LEU A 296 -30.73 -4.92 18.24
CA LEU A 296 -30.81 -4.72 16.79
C LEU A 296 -29.68 -5.46 16.09
N HIS A 297 -28.44 -5.36 16.59
CA HIS A 297 -27.30 -6.10 16.07
C HIS A 297 -27.48 -7.61 16.22
N ALA A 298 -27.88 -8.08 17.39
CA ALA A 298 -28.10 -9.50 17.65
C ALA A 298 -29.22 -10.12 16.78
N ALA A 299 -30.17 -9.31 16.32
CA ALA A 299 -31.25 -9.75 15.45
C ALA A 299 -30.86 -9.89 13.98
N LEU A 300 -29.69 -9.38 13.58
CA LEU A 300 -29.23 -9.46 12.18
C LEU A 300 -29.02 -10.91 11.76
N PRO A 301 -29.55 -11.36 10.61
CA PRO A 301 -29.29 -12.69 10.07
C PRO A 301 -27.80 -13.00 9.89
N VAL A 302 -26.99 -12.02 9.47
CA VAL A 302 -25.54 -12.17 9.30
C VAL A 302 -24.86 -12.48 10.64
N VAL A 303 -25.30 -11.86 11.73
CA VAL A 303 -24.79 -12.10 13.11
C VAL A 303 -25.19 -13.49 13.59
N GLN A 304 -26.47 -13.88 13.42
CA GLN A 304 -26.98 -15.18 13.81
C GLN A 304 -26.30 -16.33 13.04
N GLN A 305 -25.81 -16.06 11.85
CA GLN A 305 -25.06 -17.00 11.01
C GLN A 305 -23.56 -17.03 11.32
N GLY A 306 -23.09 -16.20 12.27
CA GLY A 306 -21.68 -16.12 12.64
C GLY A 306 -20.79 -15.51 11.54
N ARG A 307 -21.36 -14.71 10.64
CA ARG A 307 -20.64 -14.07 9.51
C ARG A 307 -20.31 -12.63 9.83
N VAL A 308 -19.71 -12.40 10.99
CA VAL A 308 -19.21 -11.09 11.43
C VAL A 308 -17.70 -11.17 11.61
N LEU A 309 -16.99 -10.26 10.96
CA LEU A 309 -15.56 -10.07 11.15
C LEU A 309 -15.32 -8.85 12.03
N TRP A 310 -14.61 -9.04 13.13
CA TRP A 310 -14.16 -7.97 14.01
C TRP A 310 -12.70 -7.69 13.76
N ILE A 311 -12.38 -6.43 13.43
CA ILE A 311 -11.01 -5.91 13.29
C ILE A 311 -10.78 -4.95 14.47
N GLU A 312 -10.19 -5.49 15.55
CA GLU A 312 -9.99 -4.79 16.82
C GLU A 312 -8.53 -4.44 17.08
N ASP A 313 -7.60 -5.20 16.49
CA ASP A 313 -6.18 -4.91 16.59
C ASP A 313 -5.89 -3.58 15.90
N PRO A 314 -5.30 -2.59 16.60
CA PRO A 314 -5.06 -1.26 16.03
C PRO A 314 -4.15 -1.28 14.80
N VAL A 315 -3.17 -2.21 14.74
CA VAL A 315 -2.25 -2.29 13.61
C VAL A 315 -2.95 -2.89 12.39
N VAL A 316 -3.73 -3.95 12.57
CA VAL A 316 -4.51 -4.56 11.49
C VAL A 316 -5.57 -3.57 10.96
N SER A 317 -6.28 -2.90 11.86
CA SER A 317 -7.25 -1.85 11.53
C SER A 317 -6.59 -0.70 10.77
N GLY A 318 -5.42 -0.26 11.25
CA GLY A 318 -4.62 0.75 10.60
C GLY A 318 -4.21 0.33 9.18
N ALA A 319 -3.62 -0.85 9.01
CA ALA A 319 -3.19 -1.35 7.70
C ALA A 319 -4.35 -1.43 6.70
N PHE A 320 -5.50 -1.90 7.17
CA PHE A 320 -6.74 -1.97 6.39
C PHE A 320 -7.27 -0.57 6.00
N SER A 321 -7.18 0.40 6.91
CA SER A 321 -7.68 1.77 6.69
C SER A 321 -6.73 2.63 5.86
N TRP A 322 -5.43 2.39 5.92
CA TRP A 322 -4.45 3.09 5.09
C TRP A 322 -4.51 2.62 3.63
N GLY A 323 -4.63 1.33 3.38
CA GLY A 323 -4.82 0.77 2.06
C GLY A 323 -3.74 1.17 1.06
N THR A 324 -2.47 1.17 1.51
CA THR A 324 -1.28 1.54 0.72
C THR A 324 -0.56 0.31 0.16
N ILE A 325 0.44 0.54 -0.66
CA ILE A 325 1.29 -0.51 -1.25
C ILE A 325 1.95 -1.41 -0.19
N LEU A 326 2.34 -0.86 0.98
CA LEU A 326 2.95 -1.63 2.08
C LEU A 326 1.89 -2.19 3.03
N SER A 327 0.90 -1.37 3.42
CA SER A 327 -0.10 -1.79 4.39
C SER A 327 -0.99 -2.91 3.87
N LEU A 328 -1.28 -2.97 2.56
CA LEU A 328 -2.12 -4.01 1.95
C LEU A 328 -1.48 -5.40 2.00
N ASP A 329 -0.15 -5.49 1.88
CA ASP A 329 0.56 -6.75 2.06
C ASP A 329 0.32 -7.31 3.47
N TYR A 330 0.45 -6.47 4.49
CA TYR A 330 0.17 -6.82 5.88
C TYR A 330 -1.32 -7.14 6.11
N ALA A 331 -2.23 -6.32 5.58
CA ALA A 331 -3.66 -6.53 5.72
C ALA A 331 -4.14 -7.84 5.09
N LEU A 332 -3.59 -8.23 3.93
CA LEU A 332 -3.90 -9.52 3.29
C LEU A 332 -3.49 -10.71 4.16
N ASP A 333 -2.28 -10.68 4.73
CA ASP A 333 -1.78 -11.76 5.59
C ASP A 333 -2.64 -11.94 6.84
N GLU A 334 -3.10 -10.85 7.44
CA GLU A 334 -3.88 -10.86 8.67
C GLU A 334 -5.37 -11.12 8.43
N LEU A 335 -5.96 -10.53 7.41
CA LEU A 335 -7.41 -10.55 7.25
C LEU A 335 -7.92 -11.74 6.42
N VAL A 336 -7.21 -12.21 5.39
CA VAL A 336 -7.70 -13.30 4.54
C VAL A 336 -7.98 -14.58 5.33
N PRO A 337 -7.13 -15.03 6.26
CA PRO A 337 -7.43 -16.19 7.11
C PRO A 337 -8.65 -15.97 8.01
N ARG A 338 -8.83 -14.76 8.55
CA ARG A 338 -9.96 -14.39 9.42
C ARG A 338 -11.27 -14.32 8.63
N ILE A 339 -11.26 -13.75 7.42
CA ILE A 339 -12.42 -13.73 6.51
C ILE A 339 -12.84 -15.16 6.17
N ARG A 340 -11.88 -16.02 5.81
CA ARG A 340 -12.16 -17.44 5.50
C ARG A 340 -12.79 -18.19 6.66
N ALA A 341 -12.46 -17.85 7.90
CA ALA A 341 -13.04 -18.49 9.09
C ALA A 341 -14.53 -18.16 9.27
N VAL A 342 -14.97 -16.95 8.88
CA VAL A 342 -16.37 -16.49 8.99
C VAL A 342 -17.15 -16.65 7.69
N VAL A 343 -16.47 -16.89 6.57
CA VAL A 343 -17.05 -17.15 5.24
C VAL A 343 -16.53 -18.50 4.74
N PRO A 344 -16.99 -19.62 5.30
CA PRO A 344 -16.50 -20.95 4.92
C PRO A 344 -16.94 -21.33 3.50
N PRO A 345 -16.25 -22.27 2.85
CA PRO A 345 -16.73 -22.91 1.63
C PRO A 345 -18.12 -23.51 1.84
N GLN A 346 -18.96 -23.47 0.79
CA GLN A 346 -20.28 -24.09 0.79
C GLN A 346 -20.17 -25.60 0.70
#